data_f3cc46c3938d12214074b18b08bab5f0
#
_entry.id   f3cc46c3938d12214074b18b08bab5f0
#
_cell.length_a   1.000
_cell.length_b   1.000
_cell.length_c   1.000
_cell.angle_alpha   90.00
_cell.angle_beta   90.00
_cell.angle_gamma   90.00
#
_symmetry.space_group_name_H-M   'P 1'
#
loop_
_entity.id
_entity.type
_entity.pdbx_description
1 polymer ?
#
loop_
_entity_poly.entity_id
_entity_poly.type
_entity_poly.pdbx_seq_one_letter_code
_entity_poly.pdbx_strand_id
1 'polypeptide(L)'
;MKSEDCFEIQFDDIADALAAIRNGECVVVVDDEKRENEGDLICAAQFATPQQINFMATEARGLICLAMQGERLDQLDLPLMVDRNTDSNQTAFTLSLIHISEPTRPY
;
A
#
# COMPACT_ATOMS: atom_id res chain seq x y z
N MET A 1 35.42 -9.47 7.61
CA MET A 1 34.74 -9.33 7.79
C MET A 1 33.98 -9.48 8.03
N LYS A 2 33.86 -9.60 8.01
CA LYS A 2 32.99 -9.84 8.27
C LYS A 2 32.08 -9.37 8.37
N SER A 3 31.90 -9.48 8.28
CA SER A 3 30.99 -9.23 8.39
C SER A 3 30.39 -8.58 8.63
N GLU A 4 30.72 -8.47 8.69
CA GLU A 4 30.24 -8.05 8.96
C GLU A 4 29.46 -7.61 8.75
N ASP A 5 29.95 -7.45 8.51
CA ASP A 5 29.04 -7.36 7.93
C ASP A 5 27.82 -7.90 8.12
N CYS A 6 27.52 -8.27 8.83
CA CYS A 6 26.23 -8.85 9.14
C CYS A 6 25.36 -7.83 9.80
N PHE A 7 24.39 -7.34 9.08
CA PHE A 7 23.35 -6.53 9.66
C PHE A 7 22.38 -7.45 10.35
N GLU A 8 22.28 -7.33 11.66
CA GLU A 8 21.16 -7.91 12.36
C GLU A 8 19.95 -7.04 12.08
N ILE A 9 18.96 -7.61 11.41
CA ILE A 9 17.71 -6.87 11.18
C ILE A 9 16.96 -6.84 12.50
N GLN A 10 16.70 -5.65 12.99
CA GLN A 10 15.91 -5.46 14.19
C GLN A 10 14.60 -4.83 13.81
N PHE A 11 13.52 -5.44 14.28
CA PHE A 11 12.17 -4.93 14.02
C PHE A 11 11.71 -4.14 15.23
N ASP A 12 10.97 -3.09 14.98
CA ASP A 12 10.35 -2.31 16.05
C ASP A 12 9.18 -3.09 16.65
N ASP A 13 8.83 -2.73 17.88
CA ASP A 13 7.68 -3.32 18.53
C ASP A 13 6.40 -2.97 17.79
N ILE A 14 5.47 -3.91 17.77
CA ILE A 14 4.16 -3.68 17.14
C ILE A 14 3.46 -2.48 17.75
N ALA A 15 3.58 -2.30 19.07
CA ALA A 15 2.96 -1.17 19.75
C ALA A 15 3.47 0.17 19.21
N ASP A 16 4.77 0.25 18.93
CA ASP A 16 5.39 1.45 18.38
C ASP A 16 4.93 1.70 16.95
N ALA A 17 4.82 0.64 16.16
CA ALA A 17 4.34 0.75 14.79
C ALA A 17 2.89 1.23 14.75
N LEU A 18 2.05 0.70 15.62
CA LEU A 18 0.65 1.12 15.69
C LEU A 18 0.53 2.58 16.13
N ALA A 19 1.38 3.01 17.06
CA ALA A 19 1.41 4.41 17.49
C ALA A 19 1.82 5.32 16.34
N ALA A 20 2.80 4.90 15.53
CA ALA A 20 3.24 5.67 14.38
C ALA A 20 2.11 5.83 13.37
N ILE A 21 1.40 4.75 13.05
CA ILE A 21 0.27 4.80 12.12
C ILE A 21 -0.82 5.73 12.66
N ARG A 22 -1.10 5.63 13.96
CA ARG A 22 -2.11 6.46 14.60
C ARG A 22 -1.74 7.95 14.55
N ASN A 23 -0.46 8.24 14.52
CA ASN A 23 0.05 9.60 14.43
C ASN A 23 0.20 10.10 12.99
N GLY A 24 -0.21 9.30 12.02
CA GLY A 24 -0.16 9.70 10.62
C GLY A 24 1.18 9.47 9.95
N GLU A 25 2.02 8.65 10.55
CA GLU A 25 3.33 8.34 9.97
C GLU A 25 3.27 7.08 9.13
N CYS A 26 4.25 6.93 8.24
CA CYS A 26 4.41 5.71 7.47
C CYS A 26 5.25 4.71 8.25
N VAL A 27 4.95 3.43 8.07
CA VAL A 27 5.78 2.35 8.58
C VAL A 27 6.15 1.44 7.43
N VAL A 28 7.24 0.70 7.59
CA VAL A 28 7.66 -0.30 6.62
C VAL A 28 7.29 -1.67 7.16
N VAL A 29 6.52 -2.40 6.40
CA VAL A 29 6.12 -3.76 6.76
C VAL A 29 6.77 -4.71 5.79
N VAL A 30 7.41 -5.74 6.32
CA VAL A 30 8.08 -6.74 5.50
C VAL A 30 7.44 -8.09 5.75
N ASP A 31 7.47 -8.93 4.74
CA ASP A 31 6.96 -10.28 4.87
C ASP A 31 8.10 -11.29 4.92
N ASP A 32 7.73 -12.57 5.04
CA ASP A 32 8.69 -13.66 5.10
C ASP A 32 9.44 -13.79 3.78
N GLU A 33 10.74 -14.09 3.87
CA GLU A 33 11.56 -14.36 2.69
C GLU A 33 10.96 -15.44 1.81
N LYS A 34 10.26 -16.38 2.42
CA LYS A 34 9.67 -17.50 1.71
C LYS A 34 8.38 -17.13 1.00
N ARG A 35 7.81 -15.98 1.31
CA ARG A 35 6.61 -15.51 0.65
C ARG A 35 7.01 -14.57 -0.49
N GLU A 36 6.91 -13.27 -0.31
CA GLU A 36 7.27 -12.31 -1.35
C GLU A 36 8.63 -11.67 -1.13
N ASN A 37 9.09 -11.69 0.11
CA ASN A 37 10.36 -11.09 0.50
C ASN A 37 10.45 -9.63 0.05
N GLU A 38 9.37 -8.90 0.30
CA GLU A 38 9.25 -7.50 -0.10
C GLU A 38 8.85 -6.65 1.09
N GLY A 39 9.17 -5.36 1.00
CA GLY A 39 8.74 -4.39 1.98
C GLY A 39 7.72 -3.45 1.38
N ASP A 40 6.76 -3.03 2.19
CA ASP A 40 5.73 -2.09 1.79
C ASP A 40 5.74 -0.88 2.72
N LEU A 41 5.55 0.31 2.16
CA LEU A 41 5.27 1.49 2.94
C LEU A 41 3.78 1.56 3.20
N ILE A 42 3.40 1.68 4.46
CA ILE A 42 2.00 1.67 4.85
C ILE A 42 1.71 2.88 5.73
N CYS A 43 0.60 3.53 5.49
CA CYS A 43 0.09 4.59 6.36
C CYS A 43 -1.43 4.49 6.41
N ALA A 44 -2.02 5.16 7.39
CA ALA A 44 -3.48 5.22 7.50
C ALA A 44 -4.03 6.12 6.42
N ALA A 45 -5.01 5.62 5.66
CA ALA A 45 -5.58 6.39 4.56
C ALA A 45 -6.20 7.70 5.04
N GLN A 46 -6.81 7.69 6.22
CA GLN A 46 -7.46 8.90 6.75
C GLN A 46 -6.48 10.03 7.05
N PHE A 47 -5.20 9.71 7.21
CA PHE A 47 -4.16 10.70 7.48
C PHE A 47 -3.26 10.96 6.28
N ALA A 48 -3.55 10.33 5.14
CA ALA A 48 -2.72 10.49 3.94
C ALA A 48 -2.77 11.93 3.44
N THR A 49 -1.62 12.45 3.05
CA THR A 49 -1.48 13.78 2.51
C THR A 49 -0.81 13.70 1.15
N PRO A 50 -0.93 14.75 0.32
CA PRO A 50 -0.19 14.77 -0.95
C PRO A 50 1.31 14.57 -0.77
N GLN A 51 1.87 15.12 0.32
CA GLN A 51 3.29 14.95 0.61
C GLN A 51 3.65 13.50 0.89
N GLN A 52 2.79 12.80 1.65
CA GLN A 52 3.02 11.38 1.93
C GLN A 52 2.92 10.53 0.68
N ILE A 53 1.93 10.79 -0.14
CA ILE A 53 1.76 10.05 -1.39
C ILE A 53 2.97 10.28 -2.30
N ASN A 54 3.43 11.52 -2.39
CA ASN A 54 4.63 11.84 -3.15
C ASN A 54 5.86 11.13 -2.58
N PHE A 55 5.97 11.06 -1.27
CA PHE A 55 7.06 10.35 -0.62
C PHE A 55 7.04 8.86 -0.99
N MET A 56 5.87 8.26 -0.93
CA MET A 56 5.71 6.85 -1.31
C MET A 56 6.12 6.61 -2.77
N ALA A 57 5.67 7.47 -3.66
CA ALA A 57 5.98 7.35 -5.07
C ALA A 57 7.47 7.52 -5.35
N THR A 58 8.09 8.48 -4.67
CA THR A 58 9.49 8.83 -4.90
C THR A 58 10.44 7.82 -4.29
N GLU A 59 10.18 7.41 -3.06
CA GLU A 59 11.11 6.57 -2.31
C GLU A 59 10.85 5.09 -2.49
N ALA A 60 9.61 4.68 -2.47
CA ALA A 60 9.28 3.25 -2.60
C ALA A 60 9.13 2.82 -4.05
N ARG A 61 8.67 3.71 -4.91
CA ARG A 61 8.61 3.50 -6.37
C ARG A 61 7.77 2.31 -6.81
N GLY A 62 6.86 1.90 -5.96
CA GLY A 62 5.98 0.80 -6.28
C GLY A 62 4.59 1.28 -6.65
N LEU A 63 3.68 0.33 -6.72
CA LEU A 63 2.28 0.61 -6.97
C LEU A 63 1.65 1.12 -5.67
N ILE A 64 0.98 2.26 -5.75
CA ILE A 64 0.27 2.81 -4.59
C ILE A 64 -1.14 2.26 -4.60
N CYS A 65 -1.49 1.56 -3.54
CA CYS A 65 -2.77 0.87 -3.42
C CYS A 65 -3.52 1.35 -2.20
N LEU A 66 -4.83 1.28 -2.26
CA LEU A 66 -5.70 1.57 -1.13
C LEU A 66 -6.55 0.34 -0.86
N ALA A 67 -6.42 -0.24 0.32
CA ALA A 67 -7.27 -1.35 0.73
C ALA A 67 -8.63 -0.79 1.17
N MET A 68 -9.70 -1.40 0.68
CA MET A 68 -11.03 -0.89 0.95
C MET A 68 -12.02 -2.05 1.04
N GLN A 69 -13.00 -1.91 1.92
CA GLN A 69 -14.05 -2.91 2.06
C GLN A 69 -14.97 -2.90 0.85
N GLY A 70 -15.52 -4.08 0.52
CA GLY A 70 -16.40 -4.23 -0.63
C GLY A 70 -17.61 -3.32 -0.60
N GLU A 71 -18.21 -3.12 0.58
CA GLU A 71 -19.36 -2.23 0.72
C GLU A 71 -19.02 -0.81 0.30
N ARG A 72 -17.83 -0.34 0.67
CA ARG A 72 -17.41 1.00 0.31
C ARG A 72 -17.14 1.11 -1.18
N LEU A 73 -16.59 0.06 -1.76
CA LEU A 73 -16.38 0.01 -3.21
C LEU A 73 -17.69 0.08 -3.96
N ASP A 74 -18.71 -0.62 -3.47
CA ASP A 74 -20.04 -0.58 -4.07
C ASP A 74 -20.64 0.81 -4.00
N GLN A 75 -20.49 1.49 -2.85
CA GLN A 75 -20.98 2.86 -2.68
C GLN A 75 -20.30 3.83 -3.64
N LEU A 76 -19.03 3.59 -3.95
CA LEU A 76 -18.26 4.43 -4.85
C LEU A 76 -18.37 3.99 -6.30
N ASP A 77 -19.12 2.91 -6.56
CA ASP A 77 -19.30 2.36 -7.89
C ASP A 77 -17.99 1.99 -8.56
N LEU A 78 -17.15 1.30 -7.80
CA LEU A 78 -15.84 0.85 -8.25
C LEU A 78 -15.83 -0.66 -8.46
N PRO A 79 -16.13 -1.13 -9.67
CA PRO A 79 -16.13 -2.57 -9.94
C PRO A 79 -14.72 -3.12 -10.03
N LEU A 80 -14.60 -4.42 -9.96
CA LEU A 80 -13.33 -5.09 -10.16
C LEU A 80 -12.81 -4.82 -11.57
N MET A 81 -11.51 -4.72 -11.68
CA MET A 81 -10.85 -4.47 -12.96
C MET A 81 -11.08 -5.64 -13.93
N VAL A 82 -11.09 -6.86 -13.40
CA VAL A 82 -11.34 -8.07 -14.16
C VAL A 82 -12.37 -8.93 -13.43
N ASP A 83 -13.23 -9.62 -14.19
CA ASP A 83 -14.25 -10.50 -13.61
C ASP A 83 -13.65 -11.76 -13.02
N ARG A 84 -12.59 -12.25 -13.65
CA ARG A 84 -11.89 -13.45 -13.18
C ARG A 84 -10.47 -13.08 -12.81
N ASN A 85 -10.13 -13.33 -11.55
CA ASN A 85 -8.81 -13.02 -11.04
C ASN A 85 -7.86 -14.19 -11.34
N THR A 86 -6.86 -13.93 -12.18
CA THR A 86 -5.85 -14.92 -12.56
C THR A 86 -4.52 -14.70 -11.84
N ASP A 87 -4.45 -13.69 -10.98
CA ASP A 87 -3.23 -13.42 -10.22
C ASP A 87 -2.92 -14.57 -9.28
N SER A 88 -1.64 -14.94 -9.18
CA SER A 88 -1.21 -16.05 -8.34
C SER A 88 -1.50 -15.82 -6.87
N ASN A 89 -1.52 -14.56 -6.42
CA ASN A 89 -1.84 -14.18 -5.05
C ASN A 89 -3.33 -13.89 -4.86
N GLN A 90 -4.09 -13.97 -5.94
CA GLN A 90 -5.52 -13.71 -5.94
C GLN A 90 -5.87 -12.31 -5.43
N THR A 91 -5.01 -11.35 -5.73
CA THR A 91 -5.24 -9.97 -5.37
C THR A 91 -6.31 -9.37 -6.29
N ALA A 92 -7.35 -8.81 -5.70
CA ALA A 92 -8.44 -8.22 -6.46
C ALA A 92 -8.28 -6.71 -6.54
N PHE A 93 -8.12 -6.21 -7.76
CA PHE A 93 -7.99 -4.76 -8.00
C PHE A 93 -9.26 -4.22 -8.64
N THR A 94 -9.55 -2.95 -8.35
CA THR A 94 -10.66 -2.24 -8.96
C THR A 94 -10.13 -1.27 -10.02
N LEU A 95 -11.04 -0.63 -10.71
CA LEU A 95 -10.70 0.42 -11.65
C LEU A 95 -10.03 1.59 -10.91
N SER A 96 -9.18 2.31 -11.62
CA SER A 96 -8.44 3.43 -11.05
C SER A 96 -9.37 4.58 -10.72
N LEU A 97 -9.16 5.19 -9.56
CA LEU A 97 -9.90 6.39 -9.16
C LEU A 97 -9.58 7.57 -10.07
N ILE A 98 -8.41 7.58 -10.68
CA ILE A 98 -8.02 8.66 -11.59
C ILE A 98 -8.99 8.75 -12.76
N HIS A 99 -9.38 7.61 -13.33
CA HIS A 99 -10.29 7.57 -14.45
C HIS A 99 -11.71 8.00 -14.06
N ILE A 100 -12.07 7.75 -12.82
CA ILE A 100 -13.42 8.04 -12.34
C ILE A 100 -13.54 9.47 -11.87
N SER A 101 -12.49 10.02 -11.30
CA SER A 101 -12.52 11.34 -10.68
C SER A 101 -12.34 12.48 -11.70
N GLU A 102 -12.18 12.18 -12.97
CA GLU A 102 -12.03 13.19 -14.01
C GLU A 102 -13.11 13.09 -15.06
N PRO A 103 -14.39 13.18 -14.65
CA PRO A 103 -15.51 12.95 -15.57
C PRO A 103 -15.67 14.03 -16.63
N THR A 104 -15.09 15.18 -16.42
CA THR A 104 -15.19 16.30 -17.36
C THR A 104 -14.13 16.27 -18.44
N ARG A 105 -13.21 15.34 -18.35
CA ARG A 105 -12.17 15.25 -19.37
C ARG A 105 -12.72 14.64 -20.65
N PRO A 106 -12.53 15.30 -21.77
CA PRO A 106 -12.91 14.70 -23.05
C PRO A 106 -11.83 13.72 -23.46
N TYR A 107 -12.17 12.50 -23.46
CA TYR A 107 -11.26 11.46 -23.91
C TYR A 107 -11.68 10.98 -25.28
#